data_92c8a33ef25ceb94f54ab1e9766f5e83
#
_entry.id   92c8a33ef25ceb94f54ab1e9766f5e83
#
_cell.length_a   1.000
_cell.length_b   1.000
_cell.length_c   1.000
_cell.angle_alpha   90.00
_cell.angle_beta   90.00
_cell.angle_gamma   90.00
#
_symmetry.space_group_name_H-M   'P 1'
#
loop_
_entity.id
_entity.type
_entity.pdbx_description
1 polymer ?
#
loop_
_entity_poly.entity_id
_entity_poly.type
_entity_poly.pdbx_seq_one_letter_code
_entity_poly.pdbx_strand_id
1 'polypeptide(L)'
;MIRVVAVITAKPGRREDVLAAFRANVPAVRAEAGCLEYGPAVDAEGFGSFQAKMGPDVFVVLESWENAQALKAHAVAPHMAAYAARTKDMIASRAIHILSPV
;
A
#
# COMPACT_ATOMS: atom_id res chain seq x y z
N MET A 1 -9.39 12.43 -10.33
CA MET A 1 -8.97 11.57 -9.19
C MET A 1 -8.21 10.36 -9.72
N ILE A 2 -7.17 9.98 -9.02
CA ILE A 2 -6.37 8.79 -9.34
C ILE A 2 -6.58 7.78 -8.20
N ARG A 3 -6.80 6.53 -8.53
CA ARG A 3 -6.86 5.45 -7.56
C ARG A 3 -5.65 4.53 -7.71
N VAL A 4 -5.17 3.99 -6.59
CA VAL A 4 -4.05 3.05 -6.60
C VAL A 4 -4.45 1.79 -5.83
N VAL A 5 -4.10 0.66 -6.40
CA VAL A 5 -4.12 -0.64 -5.72
C VAL A 5 -2.70 -1.19 -5.77
N ALA A 6 -2.03 -1.18 -4.64
CA ALA A 6 -0.68 -1.73 -4.55
C ALA A 6 -0.74 -3.08 -3.84
N VAL A 7 -0.28 -4.13 -4.50
CA VAL A 7 -0.24 -5.48 -3.92
C VAL A 7 1.17 -5.73 -3.43
N ILE A 8 1.32 -5.90 -2.13
CA ILE A 8 2.62 -6.06 -1.47
C ILE A 8 2.72 -7.48 -0.94
N THR A 9 3.70 -8.22 -1.42
CA THR A 9 3.99 -9.56 -0.93
C THR A 9 5.23 -9.50 -0.05
N ALA A 10 5.04 -9.78 1.24
CA ALA A 10 6.15 -9.88 2.18
C ALA A 10 6.84 -11.23 2.01
N LYS A 11 8.10 -11.32 2.44
CA LYS A 11 8.76 -12.61 2.59
C LYS A 11 7.98 -13.47 3.59
N PRO A 12 8.05 -14.80 3.50
CA PRO A 12 7.24 -15.68 4.37
C PRO A 12 7.35 -15.29 5.84
N GLY A 13 6.18 -15.10 6.47
CA GLY A 13 6.06 -14.76 7.88
C GLY A 13 6.40 -13.31 8.24
N ARG A 14 6.71 -12.43 7.26
CA ARG A 14 7.14 -11.06 7.54
C ARG A 14 6.04 -10.01 7.33
N ARG A 15 4.81 -10.41 6.96
CA ARG A 15 3.74 -9.44 6.69
C ARG A 15 3.48 -8.48 7.85
N GLU A 16 3.43 -8.98 9.07
CA GLU A 16 3.16 -8.12 10.23
C GLU A 16 4.27 -7.10 10.49
N ASP A 17 5.53 -7.47 10.20
CA ASP A 17 6.65 -6.55 10.33
C ASP A 17 6.55 -5.42 9.31
N VAL A 18 6.20 -5.74 8.06
CA VAL A 18 6.00 -4.74 7.02
C VAL A 18 4.81 -3.85 7.36
N LEU A 19 3.70 -4.44 7.82
CA LEU A 19 2.51 -3.68 8.22
C LEU A 19 2.80 -2.72 9.37
N ALA A 20 3.62 -3.12 10.33
CA ALA A 20 4.01 -2.22 11.43
C ALA A 20 4.76 -0.99 10.90
N ALA A 21 5.71 -1.18 9.99
CA ALA A 21 6.42 -0.08 9.33
C ALA A 21 5.48 0.77 8.48
N PHE A 22 4.56 0.12 7.75
CA PHE A 22 3.57 0.80 6.93
C PHE A 22 2.67 1.71 7.78
N ARG A 23 2.10 1.17 8.86
CA ARG A 23 1.22 1.94 9.76
C ARG A 23 1.92 3.13 10.38
N ALA A 24 3.20 2.99 10.72
CA ALA A 24 3.99 4.10 11.26
C ALA A 24 4.14 5.25 10.25
N ASN A 25 4.11 4.95 8.95
CA ASN A 25 4.25 5.95 7.87
C ASN A 25 2.91 6.56 7.43
N VAL A 26 1.78 5.95 7.78
CA VAL A 26 0.46 6.38 7.31
C VAL A 26 0.15 7.85 7.65
N PRO A 27 0.41 8.34 8.88
CA PRO A 27 0.12 9.75 9.18
C PRO A 27 0.86 10.74 8.27
N ALA A 28 2.13 10.47 7.95
CA ALA A 28 2.91 11.33 7.06
C ALA A 28 2.34 11.33 5.64
N VAL A 29 1.90 10.17 5.14
CA VAL A 29 1.29 10.07 3.82
C VAL A 29 -0.05 10.79 3.78
N ARG A 30 -0.90 10.58 4.77
CA ARG A 30 -2.21 11.23 4.83
C ARG A 30 -2.12 12.75 4.95
N ALA A 31 -1.01 13.29 5.44
CA ALA A 31 -0.74 14.72 5.50
C ALA A 31 -0.25 15.30 4.17
N GLU A 32 0.08 14.47 3.18
CA GLU A 32 0.53 14.94 1.87
C GLU A 32 -0.60 15.67 1.14
N ALA A 33 -0.26 16.71 0.40
CA ALA A 33 -1.22 17.45 -0.40
C ALA A 33 -1.86 16.52 -1.44
N GLY A 34 -3.19 16.52 -1.50
CA GLY A 34 -3.96 15.73 -2.46
C GLY A 34 -4.18 14.28 -2.06
N CYS A 35 -3.73 13.82 -0.90
CA CYS A 35 -4.05 12.49 -0.40
C CYS A 35 -5.49 12.45 0.10
N LEU A 36 -6.33 11.66 -0.56
CA LEU A 36 -7.74 11.49 -0.21
C LEU A 36 -7.97 10.22 0.61
N GLU A 37 -7.23 9.16 0.29
CA GLU A 37 -7.31 7.87 0.99
C GLU A 37 -5.95 7.19 0.92
N TYR A 38 -5.55 6.57 2.03
CA TYR A 38 -4.32 5.79 2.08
C TYR A 38 -4.39 4.82 3.26
N GLY A 39 -4.38 3.53 3.00
CA GLY A 39 -4.43 2.55 4.07
C GLY A 39 -4.24 1.13 3.59
N PRO A 40 -3.87 0.21 4.49
CA PRO A 40 -3.66 -1.19 4.19
C PRO A 40 -4.95 -2.00 4.35
N ALA A 41 -5.02 -3.10 3.60
CA ALA A 41 -6.09 -4.09 3.74
C ALA A 41 -5.50 -5.48 3.53
N VAL A 42 -6.09 -6.46 4.18
CA VAL A 42 -5.76 -7.87 4.01
C VAL A 42 -7.03 -8.63 3.65
N ASP A 43 -6.89 -9.91 3.27
CA ASP A 43 -8.06 -10.75 2.99
C ASP A 43 -9.06 -10.69 4.14
N ALA A 44 -10.32 -10.45 3.79
CA ALA A 44 -11.42 -10.62 4.73
C ALA A 44 -11.73 -12.11 4.87
N GLU A 45 -12.25 -12.50 6.02
CA GLU A 45 -12.62 -13.89 6.30
C GLU A 45 -14.13 -14.11 6.15
N GLY A 46 -14.53 -15.37 5.92
CA GLY A 46 -15.93 -15.77 5.98
C GLY A 46 -16.70 -15.70 4.66
N PHE A 47 -16.04 -15.54 3.53
CA PHE A 47 -16.71 -15.45 2.22
C PHE A 47 -16.67 -16.75 1.40
N GLY A 48 -16.00 -17.79 1.88
CA GLY A 48 -15.96 -19.10 1.23
C GLY A 48 -15.33 -19.08 -0.16
N SER A 49 -15.78 -19.99 -1.04
CA SER A 49 -15.21 -20.16 -2.36
C SER A 49 -15.52 -19.01 -3.34
N PHE A 50 -16.43 -18.14 -2.98
CA PHE A 50 -16.76 -16.93 -3.72
C PHE A 50 -15.55 -15.97 -3.79
N GLN A 51 -14.69 -15.99 -2.78
CA GLN A 51 -13.56 -15.08 -2.65
C GLN A 51 -12.28 -15.67 -3.25
N ALA A 52 -11.56 -14.87 -4.02
CA ALA A 52 -10.17 -15.14 -4.39
C ALA A 52 -9.26 -14.48 -3.36
N LYS A 53 -8.58 -15.29 -2.53
CA LYS A 53 -7.69 -14.77 -1.48
C LYS A 53 -6.31 -14.43 -2.04
N MET A 54 -5.72 -13.37 -1.49
CA MET A 54 -4.34 -12.96 -1.79
C MET A 54 -3.32 -13.82 -1.05
N GLY A 55 -3.66 -14.27 0.15
CA GLY A 55 -2.80 -15.11 0.98
C GLY A 55 -2.24 -14.43 2.22
N PRO A 56 -1.58 -15.22 3.11
CA PRO A 56 -1.16 -14.74 4.43
C PRO A 56 0.04 -13.78 4.41
N ASP A 57 0.81 -13.75 3.33
CA ASP A 57 1.99 -12.89 3.23
C ASP A 57 1.72 -11.63 2.40
N VAL A 58 0.47 -11.39 2.00
CA VAL A 58 0.09 -10.28 1.14
C VAL A 58 -0.77 -9.29 1.90
N PHE A 59 -0.51 -8.01 1.67
CA PHE A 59 -1.48 -6.95 1.97
C PHE A 59 -1.61 -6.03 0.76
N VAL A 60 -2.71 -5.30 0.72
CA VAL A 60 -3.01 -4.39 -0.36
C VAL A 60 -3.04 -2.98 0.20
N VAL A 61 -2.47 -2.03 -0.51
CA VAL A 61 -2.59 -0.61 -0.19
C VAL A 61 -3.66 -0.02 -1.10
N LEU A 62 -4.67 0.57 -0.49
CA LEU A 62 -5.74 1.26 -1.20
C LEU A 62 -5.51 2.76 -1.08
N GLU A 63 -5.41 3.44 -2.22
CA GLU A 63 -5.07 4.86 -2.27
C GLU A 63 -6.00 5.61 -3.20
N SER A 64 -6.27 6.86 -2.85
CA SER A 64 -6.93 7.82 -3.73
C SER A 64 -6.21 9.16 -3.64
N TRP A 65 -5.95 9.77 -4.78
CA TRP A 65 -5.22 11.04 -4.91
C TRP A 65 -6.04 12.00 -5.76
N GLU A 66 -5.98 13.29 -5.44
CA GLU A 66 -6.74 14.30 -6.19
C GLU A 66 -6.38 14.31 -7.68
N ASN A 67 -5.08 14.13 -7.99
CA ASN A 67 -4.57 14.18 -9.35
C ASN A 67 -3.25 13.42 -9.48
N ALA A 68 -2.76 13.30 -10.71
CA ALA A 68 -1.51 12.60 -10.99
C ALA A 68 -0.30 13.28 -10.35
N GLN A 69 -0.31 14.60 -10.22
CA GLN A 69 0.82 15.35 -9.63
C GLN A 69 0.98 15.02 -8.16
N ALA A 70 -0.14 14.90 -7.42
CA ALA A 70 -0.11 14.52 -6.01
C ALA A 70 0.48 13.12 -5.83
N LEU A 71 0.10 12.16 -6.67
CA LEU A 71 0.67 10.81 -6.63
C LEU A 71 2.16 10.81 -6.97
N LYS A 72 2.59 11.57 -7.98
CA LYS A 72 4.00 11.66 -8.34
C LYS A 72 4.84 12.26 -7.22
N ALA A 73 4.32 13.29 -6.54
CA ALA A 73 4.99 13.88 -5.38
C ALA A 73 5.11 12.87 -4.22
N HIS A 74 4.06 12.09 -3.98
CA HIS A 74 4.09 11.00 -2.99
C HIS A 74 5.22 10.01 -3.28
N ALA A 75 5.37 9.59 -4.52
CA ALA A 75 6.34 8.56 -4.90
C ALA A 75 7.79 8.98 -4.61
N VAL A 76 8.09 10.27 -4.55
CA VAL A 76 9.44 10.79 -4.29
C VAL A 76 9.59 11.47 -2.93
N ALA A 77 8.58 11.36 -2.06
CA ALA A 77 8.61 11.97 -0.75
C ALA A 77 9.69 11.33 0.14
N PRO A 78 10.40 12.13 0.98
CA PRO A 78 11.46 11.59 1.84
C PRO A 78 11.00 10.49 2.78
N HIS A 79 9.80 10.59 3.34
CA HIS A 79 9.26 9.55 4.22
C HIS A 79 8.98 8.23 3.46
N MET A 80 8.70 8.29 2.15
CA MET A 80 8.55 7.09 1.34
C MET A 80 9.90 6.42 1.08
N ALA A 81 10.95 7.20 0.85
CA ALA A 81 12.30 6.67 0.71
C ALA A 81 12.77 5.99 2.01
N ALA A 82 12.50 6.59 3.16
CA ALA A 82 12.81 6.03 4.46
C ALA A 82 12.04 4.73 4.72
N TYR A 83 10.75 4.71 4.40
CA TYR A 83 9.93 3.51 4.50
C TYR A 83 10.47 2.38 3.60
N ALA A 84 10.81 2.69 2.35
CA ALA A 84 11.36 1.72 1.41
C ALA A 84 12.68 1.12 1.93
N ALA A 85 13.58 1.95 2.46
CA ALA A 85 14.83 1.48 3.03
C ALA A 85 14.61 0.57 4.25
N ARG A 86 13.63 0.92 5.10
CA ARG A 86 13.28 0.14 6.30
C ARG A 86 12.71 -1.23 5.97
N THR A 87 11.98 -1.37 4.86
CA THR A 87 11.22 -2.59 4.53
C THR A 87 11.84 -3.44 3.43
N LYS A 88 12.87 -2.97 2.75
CA LYS A 88 13.39 -3.65 1.55
C LYS A 88 13.77 -5.12 1.76
N ASP A 89 14.28 -5.47 2.94
CA ASP A 89 14.71 -6.84 3.23
C ASP A 89 13.55 -7.74 3.69
N MET A 90 12.35 -7.16 3.87
CA MET A 90 11.14 -7.86 4.32
C MET A 90 10.14 -8.08 3.19
N ILE A 91 10.32 -7.43 2.04
CA ILE A 91 9.39 -7.49 0.92
C ILE A 91 9.96 -8.41 -0.17
N ALA A 92 9.14 -9.37 -0.60
CA ALA A 92 9.49 -10.28 -1.70
C ALA A 92 9.17 -9.65 -3.05
N SER A 93 8.01 -9.02 -3.19
CA SER A 93 7.60 -8.38 -4.43
C SER A 93 6.49 -7.36 -4.20
N ARG A 94 6.29 -6.49 -5.17
CA ARG A 94 5.17 -5.55 -5.16
C ARG A 94 4.71 -5.26 -6.59
N ALA A 95 3.40 -5.05 -6.74
CA ALA A 95 2.79 -4.64 -8.00
C ALA A 95 1.90 -3.43 -7.71
N ILE A 96 2.14 -2.33 -8.40
CA ILE A 96 1.42 -1.08 -8.19
C ILE A 96 0.54 -0.83 -9.40
N HIS A 97 -0.78 -0.84 -9.18
CA HIS A 97 -1.76 -0.57 -10.20
C HIS A 97 -2.31 0.84 -10.02
N ILE A 98 -2.14 1.67 -11.03
CA ILE A 98 -2.61 3.06 -11.02
C ILE A 98 -3.80 3.14 -11.95
N LEU A 99 -4.95 3.56 -11.42
CA LEU A 99 -6.25 3.44 -12.08
C LEU A 99 -6.90 4.81 -12.21
N SER A 100 -7.60 5.00 -13.33
CA SER A 100 -8.48 6.14 -13.54
C SER A 100 -9.93 5.65 -13.43
N PRO A 101 -10.77 6.28 -12.60
CA PRO A 101 -12.20 5.96 -12.58
C PRO A 101 -12.84 6.25 -13.94
N VAL A 102 -13.75 5.41 -14.36
CA VAL A 102 -14.48 5.56 -15.63
C VAL A 102 -15.98 5.57 -15.40
#